data_793d6189fe1e894c009eaf38541401e1
#
_entry.id   793d6189fe1e894c009eaf38541401e1
#
_cell.length_a   1.000
_cell.length_b   1.000
_cell.length_c   1.000
_cell.angle_alpha   90.00
_cell.angle_beta   90.00
_cell.angle_gamma   90.00
#
_symmetry.space_group_name_H-M   'P 1'
#
loop_
_entity.id
_entity.type
_entity.pdbx_description
1 polymer ?
#
loop_
_entity_poly.entity_id
_entity_poly.type
_entity_poly.pdbx_seq_one_letter_code
_entity_poly.pdbx_strand_id
1 'polypeptide(L)'
;MNAKINVLQVIPKLGYGGAETGCYDLAHYLAEQDCGSYIVTSSGELLKFVKKNKVKVFRLPVHSKNPFIIIFNIFFLSILIILNKINIVHARSRAPAWSCYLACLITRRIFVTTFHGTYNFKSNIKKFYNSIMLRSKLTIGGSNFIFNHINEKYGEYLNKNKKLRVIFRGINIDYYNQKNISILKQEKIKKEWNLSNDKFTILMPGRLTHWKGQQKFIESLNILIEDYNKINFQAILLGSDQGRKVYTKKLLSLVERYSLTKK
;
A
#
# COMPACT_ATOMS: atom_id res chain seq x y z
N MET A 1 12.27 33.33 -6.21
CA MET A 1 11.82 32.24 -5.30
C MET A 1 10.98 31.27 -6.09
N ASN A 2 11.42 30.00 -6.23
CA ASN A 2 10.60 29.00 -6.89
C ASN A 2 9.32 28.78 -6.10
N ALA A 3 8.17 28.81 -6.76
CA ALA A 3 6.88 28.61 -6.10
C ALA A 3 6.84 27.24 -5.42
N LYS A 4 6.46 27.20 -4.14
CA LYS A 4 6.36 25.97 -3.35
C LYS A 4 5.39 24.99 -4.02
N ILE A 5 5.85 23.77 -4.29
CA ILE A 5 5.02 22.71 -4.87
C ILE A 5 4.17 22.06 -3.78
N ASN A 6 2.86 22.03 -3.98
CA ASN A 6 1.89 21.43 -3.07
C ASN A 6 1.34 20.13 -3.68
N VAL A 7 1.51 19.00 -3.01
CA VAL A 7 1.10 17.67 -3.48
C VAL A 7 0.02 17.09 -2.57
N LEU A 8 -1.10 16.72 -3.17
CA LEU A 8 -2.20 16.02 -2.50
C LEU A 8 -2.21 14.55 -2.89
N GLN A 9 -1.90 13.66 -1.96
CA GLN A 9 -2.05 12.21 -2.15
C GLN A 9 -3.45 11.77 -1.70
N VAL A 10 -4.13 10.97 -2.52
CA VAL A 10 -5.47 10.47 -2.21
C VAL A 10 -5.47 8.94 -2.22
N ILE A 11 -5.79 8.35 -1.07
CA ILE A 11 -5.77 6.91 -0.84
C ILE A 11 -7.01 6.46 -0.06
N PRO A 12 -7.65 5.32 -0.39
CA PRO A 12 -8.88 4.88 0.26
C PRO A 12 -8.75 4.74 1.78
N LYS A 13 -7.70 4.08 2.23
CA LYS A 13 -7.36 3.82 3.62
C LYS A 13 -5.85 3.94 3.81
N LEU A 14 -5.39 4.59 4.85
CA LEU A 14 -3.97 4.71 5.21
C LEU A 14 -3.61 3.63 6.25
N GLY A 15 -3.73 2.35 5.85
CA GLY A 15 -3.46 1.18 6.69
C GLY A 15 -2.04 0.64 6.57
N TYR A 16 -1.85 -0.58 7.04
CA TYR A 16 -0.56 -1.28 6.91
C TYR A 16 -0.50 -2.09 5.62
N GLY A 17 -0.10 -1.48 4.54
CA GLY A 17 0.12 -2.13 3.26
C GLY A 17 1.15 -1.37 2.46
N GLY A 18 1.75 -1.99 1.45
CA GLY A 18 2.81 -1.35 0.70
C GLY A 18 2.36 -0.07 -0.03
N ALA A 19 1.11 0.04 -0.49
CA ALA A 19 0.60 1.27 -1.10
C ALA A 19 0.43 2.37 -0.05
N GLU A 20 -0.02 1.99 1.12
CA GLU A 20 -0.33 2.82 2.26
C GLU A 20 0.95 3.35 2.92
N THR A 21 1.92 2.48 3.21
CA THR A 21 3.24 2.90 3.72
C THR A 21 3.96 3.79 2.71
N GLY A 22 3.94 3.45 1.41
CA GLY A 22 4.53 4.32 0.39
C GLY A 22 3.81 5.67 0.23
N CYS A 23 2.53 5.79 0.60
CA CYS A 23 1.83 7.08 0.69
C CYS A 23 2.35 7.88 1.90
N TYR A 24 2.44 7.22 3.04
CA TYR A 24 2.96 7.79 4.29
C TYR A 24 4.40 8.30 4.12
N ASP A 25 5.30 7.45 3.61
CA ASP A 25 6.71 7.77 3.42
C ASP A 25 6.90 8.93 2.44
N LEU A 26 6.22 8.88 1.29
CA LEU A 26 6.30 9.97 0.31
C LEU A 26 5.76 11.29 0.88
N ALA A 27 4.70 11.25 1.70
CA ALA A 27 4.16 12.47 2.30
C ALA A 27 5.16 13.15 3.24
N HIS A 28 5.87 12.36 4.07
CA HIS A 28 6.88 12.88 4.98
C HIS A 28 8.11 13.36 4.23
N TYR A 29 8.58 12.60 3.23
CA TYR A 29 9.69 12.99 2.38
C TYR A 29 9.42 14.32 1.65
N LEU A 30 8.25 14.48 1.04
CA LEU A 30 7.88 15.74 0.39
C LEU A 30 7.91 16.93 1.36
N ALA A 31 7.43 16.73 2.58
CA ALA A 31 7.47 17.77 3.60
C ALA A 31 8.89 18.12 4.06
N GLU A 32 9.82 17.16 4.01
CA GLU A 32 11.25 17.36 4.28
C GLU A 32 11.98 18.06 3.13
N GLN A 33 11.41 18.02 1.91
CA GLN A 33 11.89 18.73 0.73
C GLN A 33 11.16 20.08 0.51
N ASP A 34 10.68 20.71 1.58
CA ASP A 34 9.94 22.00 1.55
C ASP A 34 8.71 22.02 0.63
N CYS A 35 8.20 20.87 0.24
CA CYS A 35 6.94 20.77 -0.48
C CYS A 35 5.75 20.84 0.49
N GLY A 36 4.66 21.42 0.06
CA GLY A 36 3.38 21.28 0.78
C GLY A 36 2.87 19.85 0.62
N SER A 37 2.69 19.15 1.73
CA SER A 37 2.31 17.74 1.73
C SER A 37 0.94 17.51 2.36
N TYR A 38 0.06 16.88 1.60
CA TYR A 38 -1.35 16.70 1.95
C TYR A 38 -1.79 15.26 1.67
N ILE A 39 -2.60 14.69 2.56
CA ILE A 39 -3.21 13.38 2.39
C ILE A 39 -4.72 13.51 2.53
N VAL A 40 -5.47 12.90 1.61
CA VAL A 40 -6.90 12.62 1.76
C VAL A 40 -7.09 11.12 1.87
N THR A 41 -7.80 10.68 2.91
CA THR A 41 -8.13 9.28 3.16
C THR A 41 -9.42 9.15 3.97
N SER A 42 -10.09 8.01 3.91
CA SER A 42 -11.27 7.78 4.76
C SER A 42 -10.90 7.39 6.19
N SER A 43 -9.82 6.62 6.36
CA SER A 43 -9.40 6.08 7.66
C SER A 43 -7.99 5.49 7.54
N GLY A 44 -7.49 4.88 8.60
CA GLY A 44 -6.28 4.05 8.55
C GLY A 44 -5.44 4.10 9.82
N GLU A 45 -4.77 3.01 10.07
CA GLU A 45 -3.99 2.79 11.29
C GLU A 45 -2.70 3.64 11.31
N LEU A 46 -2.12 3.96 10.13
CA LEU A 46 -0.94 4.82 10.04
C LEU A 46 -1.24 6.29 10.35
N LEU A 47 -2.50 6.70 10.42
CA LEU A 47 -2.89 8.08 10.75
C LEU A 47 -2.35 8.55 12.10
N LYS A 48 -2.22 7.63 13.07
CA LYS A 48 -1.67 7.94 14.40
C LYS A 48 -0.19 8.30 14.39
N PHE A 49 0.53 7.93 13.33
CA PHE A 49 1.96 8.19 13.18
C PHE A 49 2.27 9.39 12.29
N VAL A 50 1.26 9.93 11.60
CA VAL A 50 1.46 11.09 10.72
C VAL A 50 1.86 12.31 11.55
N LYS A 51 3.01 12.92 11.23
CA LYS A 51 3.49 14.15 11.85
C LYS A 51 2.65 15.33 11.36
N LYS A 52 1.62 15.68 12.12
CA LYS A 52 0.60 16.69 11.74
C LYS A 52 1.15 18.09 11.50
N ASN A 53 2.29 18.41 12.08
CA ASN A 53 3.02 19.68 11.85
C ASN A 53 3.73 19.71 10.48
N LYS A 54 3.93 18.56 9.85
CA LYS A 54 4.59 18.42 8.53
C LYS A 54 3.61 18.07 7.41
N VAL A 55 2.61 17.23 7.68
CA VAL A 55 1.67 16.68 6.69
C VAL A 55 0.24 16.97 7.12
N LYS A 56 -0.51 17.67 6.28
CA LYS A 56 -1.93 17.94 6.53
C LYS A 56 -2.78 16.76 6.05
N VAL A 57 -3.71 16.30 6.90
CA VAL A 57 -4.58 15.16 6.59
C VAL A 57 -6.04 15.59 6.64
N PHE A 58 -6.78 15.26 5.57
CA PHE A 58 -8.23 15.45 5.49
C PHE A 58 -8.92 14.09 5.38
N ARG A 59 -10.11 14.00 5.96
CA ARG A 59 -10.93 12.77 5.91
C ARG A 59 -12.11 12.96 5.00
N LEU A 60 -12.15 12.14 3.92
CA LEU A 60 -13.27 12.06 2.98
C LEU A 60 -13.55 10.59 2.66
N PRO A 61 -14.79 10.23 2.31
CA PRO A 61 -15.16 8.85 1.99
C PRO A 61 -14.68 8.41 0.60
N VAL A 62 -13.40 8.64 0.30
CA VAL A 62 -12.76 8.38 -1.01
C VAL A 62 -12.59 6.89 -1.35
N HIS A 63 -12.90 6.00 -0.43
CA HIS A 63 -12.95 4.55 -0.65
C HIS A 63 -14.22 4.10 -1.38
N SER A 64 -15.26 4.91 -1.35
CA SER A 64 -16.58 4.57 -1.88
C SER A 64 -16.61 4.55 -3.41
N LYS A 65 -17.42 3.63 -3.95
CA LYS A 65 -17.74 3.53 -5.38
C LYS A 65 -19.16 4.01 -5.69
N ASN A 66 -19.89 4.46 -4.68
CA ASN A 66 -21.23 5.00 -4.85
C ASN A 66 -21.17 6.30 -5.65
N PRO A 67 -21.94 6.47 -6.75
CA PRO A 67 -21.92 7.66 -7.61
C PRO A 67 -22.18 8.97 -6.83
N PHE A 68 -23.11 8.98 -5.91
CA PHE A 68 -23.41 10.18 -5.09
C PHE A 68 -22.24 10.58 -4.22
N ILE A 69 -21.56 9.58 -3.61
CA ILE A 69 -20.37 9.84 -2.80
C ILE A 69 -19.19 10.26 -3.69
N ILE A 70 -19.09 9.77 -4.92
CA ILE A 70 -18.09 10.24 -5.88
C ILE A 70 -18.31 11.71 -6.20
N ILE A 71 -19.56 12.15 -6.46
CA ILE A 71 -19.91 13.56 -6.71
C ILE A 71 -19.58 14.42 -5.47
N PHE A 72 -19.96 13.98 -4.28
CA PHE A 72 -19.58 14.63 -3.03
C PHE A 72 -18.05 14.81 -2.92
N ASN A 73 -17.29 13.74 -3.18
CA ASN A 73 -15.83 13.80 -3.15
C ASN A 73 -15.25 14.75 -4.21
N ILE A 74 -15.83 14.85 -5.41
CA ILE A 74 -15.38 15.79 -6.45
C ILE A 74 -15.49 17.23 -5.93
N PHE A 75 -16.63 17.58 -5.35
CA PHE A 75 -16.87 18.92 -4.82
C PHE A 75 -15.87 19.28 -3.71
N PHE A 76 -15.75 18.43 -2.69
CA PHE A 76 -14.85 18.71 -1.56
C PHE A 76 -13.35 18.64 -1.95
N LEU A 77 -12.97 17.73 -2.85
CA LEU A 77 -11.60 17.72 -3.37
C LEU A 77 -11.30 18.99 -4.16
N SER A 78 -12.23 19.51 -4.97
CA SER A 78 -12.02 20.75 -5.71
C SER A 78 -11.81 21.93 -4.77
N ILE A 79 -12.59 22.02 -3.70
CA ILE A 79 -12.40 23.06 -2.66
C ILE A 79 -11.03 22.92 -1.99
N LEU A 80 -10.66 21.70 -1.57
CA LEU A 80 -9.36 21.45 -0.93
C LEU A 80 -8.19 21.81 -1.84
N ILE A 81 -8.31 21.48 -3.13
CA ILE A 81 -7.29 21.79 -4.15
C ILE A 81 -7.10 23.30 -4.28
N ILE A 82 -8.19 24.06 -4.33
CA ILE A 82 -8.14 25.53 -4.50
C ILE A 82 -7.59 26.19 -3.22
N LEU A 83 -8.20 25.90 -2.06
CA LEU A 83 -7.84 26.54 -0.80
C LEU A 83 -6.38 26.26 -0.37
N ASN A 84 -5.87 25.06 -0.65
CA ASN A 84 -4.50 24.71 -0.31
C ASN A 84 -3.51 24.90 -1.47
N LYS A 85 -3.92 25.56 -2.56
CA LYS A 85 -3.09 25.84 -3.75
C LYS A 85 -2.35 24.59 -4.25
N ILE A 86 -3.06 23.44 -4.30
CA ILE A 86 -2.49 22.16 -4.72
C ILE A 86 -2.08 22.22 -6.19
N ASN A 87 -0.87 21.80 -6.52
CA ASN A 87 -0.35 21.74 -7.88
C ASN A 87 -0.55 20.34 -8.50
N ILE A 88 -0.35 19.28 -7.68
CA ILE A 88 -0.36 17.90 -8.12
C ILE A 88 -1.31 17.09 -7.22
N VAL A 89 -2.26 16.40 -7.84
CA VAL A 89 -3.12 15.41 -7.16
C VAL A 89 -2.69 14.02 -7.57
N HIS A 90 -2.31 13.20 -6.60
CA HIS A 90 -1.79 11.86 -6.80
C HIS A 90 -2.76 10.82 -6.25
N ALA A 91 -3.54 10.19 -7.14
CA ALA A 91 -4.40 9.08 -6.74
C ALA A 91 -3.63 7.76 -6.68
N ARG A 92 -3.73 7.10 -5.54
CA ARG A 92 -3.02 5.84 -5.26
C ARG A 92 -3.92 4.60 -5.35
N SER A 93 -5.13 4.75 -5.86
CA SER A 93 -6.07 3.65 -6.08
C SER A 93 -7.19 4.06 -7.03
N ARG A 94 -7.86 3.06 -7.63
CA ARG A 94 -8.94 3.26 -8.60
C ARG A 94 -10.16 3.97 -8.03
N ALA A 95 -10.56 3.66 -6.79
CA ALA A 95 -11.75 4.26 -6.20
C ALA A 95 -11.64 5.79 -6.10
N PRO A 96 -10.59 6.37 -5.48
CA PRO A 96 -10.42 7.81 -5.45
C PRO A 96 -10.04 8.43 -6.81
N ALA A 97 -9.49 7.64 -7.75
CA ALA A 97 -9.02 8.19 -9.01
C ALA A 97 -10.12 8.86 -9.85
N TRP A 98 -11.36 8.36 -9.79
CA TRP A 98 -12.50 9.00 -10.46
C TRP A 98 -12.78 10.40 -9.93
N SER A 99 -12.90 10.54 -8.62
CA SER A 99 -13.12 11.85 -7.99
C SER A 99 -11.93 12.78 -8.19
N CYS A 100 -10.70 12.28 -8.07
CA CYS A 100 -9.48 13.06 -8.29
C CYS A 100 -9.37 13.57 -9.73
N TYR A 101 -9.64 12.72 -10.71
CA TYR A 101 -9.58 13.08 -12.13
C TYR A 101 -10.54 14.23 -12.45
N LEU A 102 -11.81 14.08 -12.05
CA LEU A 102 -12.82 15.10 -12.31
C LEU A 102 -12.54 16.41 -11.54
N ALA A 103 -12.10 16.32 -10.28
CA ALA A 103 -11.68 17.51 -9.52
C ALA A 103 -10.47 18.20 -10.18
N CYS A 104 -9.51 17.45 -10.74
CA CYS A 104 -8.37 18.01 -11.47
C CYS A 104 -8.78 18.69 -12.78
N LEU A 105 -9.79 18.16 -13.50
CA LEU A 105 -10.34 18.82 -14.69
C LEU A 105 -10.96 20.17 -14.33
N ILE A 106 -11.79 20.21 -13.28
CA ILE A 106 -12.45 21.43 -12.81
C ILE A 106 -11.41 22.48 -12.38
N THR A 107 -10.42 22.05 -11.61
CA THR A 107 -9.42 22.96 -11.01
C THR A 107 -8.18 23.18 -11.87
N ARG A 108 -8.09 22.55 -13.04
CA ARG A 108 -6.96 22.59 -13.99
C ARG A 108 -5.62 22.23 -13.32
N ARG A 109 -5.62 21.16 -12.48
CA ARG A 109 -4.42 20.71 -11.77
C ARG A 109 -3.87 19.42 -12.38
N ILE A 110 -2.59 19.15 -12.11
CA ILE A 110 -1.90 17.96 -12.62
C ILE A 110 -2.42 16.72 -11.88
N PHE A 111 -2.92 15.75 -12.65
CA PHE A 111 -3.35 14.46 -12.13
C PHE A 111 -2.26 13.41 -12.37
N VAL A 112 -1.87 12.69 -11.31
CA VAL A 112 -0.86 11.61 -11.30
C VAL A 112 -1.48 10.38 -10.67
N THR A 113 -1.07 9.20 -11.12
CA THR A 113 -1.56 7.93 -10.56
C THR A 113 -0.41 6.94 -10.37
N THR A 114 -0.58 6.02 -9.40
CA THR A 114 0.32 4.87 -9.24
C THR A 114 -0.46 3.56 -9.22
N PHE A 115 -0.06 2.63 -10.09
CA PHE A 115 -0.49 1.25 -10.05
C PHE A 115 0.34 0.49 -9.01
N HIS A 116 -0.33 -0.02 -7.98
CA HIS A 116 0.30 -0.78 -6.89
C HIS A 116 0.17 -2.30 -7.04
N GLY A 117 -0.46 -2.76 -8.09
CA GLY A 117 -0.67 -4.18 -8.40
C GLY A 117 -1.36 -4.35 -9.74
N THR A 118 -1.57 -5.59 -10.17
CA THR A 118 -2.31 -5.91 -11.39
C THR A 118 -3.80 -5.61 -11.20
N TYR A 119 -4.38 -4.93 -12.18
CA TYR A 119 -5.82 -4.68 -12.20
C TYR A 119 -6.49 -5.56 -13.24
N ASN A 120 -6.68 -6.83 -12.89
CA ASN A 120 -7.35 -7.78 -13.78
C ASN A 120 -8.83 -7.45 -13.94
N PHE A 121 -9.38 -7.78 -15.10
CA PHE A 121 -10.78 -7.57 -15.44
C PHE A 121 -11.36 -8.81 -16.15
N LYS A 122 -12.66 -9.04 -15.96
CA LYS A 122 -13.43 -10.10 -16.64
C LYS A 122 -14.48 -9.51 -17.57
N SER A 123 -14.66 -8.18 -17.60
CA SER A 123 -15.62 -7.48 -18.46
C SER A 123 -15.08 -6.13 -18.92
N ASN A 124 -15.58 -5.63 -20.03
CA ASN A 124 -15.22 -4.32 -20.58
C ASN A 124 -15.59 -3.17 -19.64
N ILE A 125 -16.69 -3.29 -18.90
CA ILE A 125 -17.08 -2.30 -17.87
C ILE A 125 -16.01 -2.21 -16.79
N LYS A 126 -15.51 -3.35 -16.32
CA LYS A 126 -14.43 -3.37 -15.32
C LYS A 126 -13.11 -2.86 -15.89
N LYS A 127 -12.81 -3.15 -17.16
CA LYS A 127 -11.65 -2.59 -17.88
C LYS A 127 -11.75 -1.07 -17.94
N PHE A 128 -12.88 -0.54 -18.37
CA PHE A 128 -13.16 0.90 -18.39
C PHE A 128 -13.03 1.53 -17.01
N TYR A 129 -13.62 0.93 -15.97
CA TYR A 129 -13.48 1.42 -14.59
C TYR A 129 -12.01 1.50 -14.13
N ASN A 130 -11.22 0.50 -14.48
CA ASN A 130 -9.81 0.47 -14.14
C ASN A 130 -8.98 1.50 -14.93
N SER A 131 -9.38 1.80 -16.18
CA SER A 131 -8.64 2.70 -17.09
C SER A 131 -8.55 4.14 -16.60
N ILE A 132 -9.35 4.53 -15.61
CA ILE A 132 -9.26 5.85 -14.98
C ILE A 132 -7.85 6.19 -14.50
N MET A 133 -7.09 5.19 -14.07
CA MET A 133 -5.71 5.35 -13.64
C MET A 133 -4.77 5.81 -14.77
N LEU A 134 -5.17 5.60 -16.03
CA LEU A 134 -4.41 5.99 -17.22
C LEU A 134 -4.88 7.33 -17.81
N ARG A 135 -5.86 7.97 -17.21
CA ARG A 135 -6.29 9.33 -17.60
C ARG A 135 -5.40 10.43 -16.99
N SER A 136 -4.39 10.02 -16.23
CA SER A 136 -3.41 10.91 -15.61
C SER A 136 -2.38 11.43 -16.63
N LYS A 137 -1.76 12.58 -16.33
CA LYS A 137 -0.62 13.10 -17.09
C LYS A 137 0.61 12.22 -16.95
N LEU A 138 0.78 11.59 -15.77
CA LEU A 138 1.81 10.61 -15.47
C LEU A 138 1.21 9.44 -14.71
N THR A 139 1.33 8.25 -15.29
CA THR A 139 1.04 6.98 -14.65
C THR A 139 2.33 6.33 -14.18
N ILE A 140 2.40 5.93 -12.92
CA ILE A 140 3.55 5.27 -12.33
C ILE A 140 3.26 3.78 -12.16
N GLY A 141 4.11 2.93 -12.72
CA GLY A 141 4.17 1.50 -12.41
C GLY A 141 5.21 1.24 -11.33
N GLY A 142 4.84 0.55 -10.24
CA GLY A 142 5.76 0.29 -9.12
C GLY A 142 6.84 -0.76 -9.41
N SER A 143 6.83 -1.39 -10.60
CA SER A 143 7.82 -2.37 -11.06
C SER A 143 7.71 -2.56 -12.58
N ASN A 144 8.72 -3.17 -13.19
CA ASN A 144 8.67 -3.55 -14.61
C ASN A 144 7.52 -4.53 -14.90
N PHE A 145 7.23 -5.44 -13.98
CA PHE A 145 6.09 -6.34 -14.09
C PHE A 145 4.75 -5.58 -14.20
N ILE A 146 4.55 -4.57 -13.37
CA ILE A 146 3.34 -3.72 -13.44
C ILE A 146 3.33 -2.86 -14.71
N PHE A 147 4.46 -2.35 -15.13
CA PHE A 147 4.60 -1.60 -16.38
C PHE A 147 4.17 -2.46 -17.59
N ASN A 148 4.69 -3.68 -17.69
CA ASN A 148 4.34 -4.62 -18.76
C ASN A 148 2.86 -4.99 -18.71
N HIS A 149 2.32 -5.28 -17.52
CA HIS A 149 0.89 -5.54 -17.33
C HIS A 149 0.01 -4.36 -17.81
N ILE A 150 0.41 -3.12 -17.57
CA ILE A 150 -0.32 -1.94 -18.04
C ILE A 150 -0.29 -1.88 -19.58
N ASN A 151 0.87 -2.05 -20.20
CA ASN A 151 1.00 -2.02 -21.66
C ASN A 151 0.18 -3.12 -22.33
N GLU A 152 0.24 -4.35 -21.82
CA GLU A 152 -0.46 -5.49 -22.40
C GLU A 152 -1.99 -5.39 -22.24
N LYS A 153 -2.46 -5.01 -21.05
CA LYS A 153 -3.90 -5.06 -20.73
C LYS A 153 -4.63 -3.74 -20.99
N TYR A 154 -3.91 -2.62 -21.04
CA TYR A 154 -4.46 -1.27 -21.08
C TYR A 154 -3.79 -0.34 -22.09
N GLY A 155 -2.91 -0.86 -22.96
CA GLY A 155 -2.14 -0.08 -23.93
C GLY A 155 -3.01 0.84 -24.81
N GLU A 156 -4.22 0.43 -25.14
CA GLU A 156 -5.20 1.22 -25.91
C GLU A 156 -5.61 2.56 -25.24
N TYR A 157 -5.46 2.65 -23.90
CA TYR A 157 -5.75 3.88 -23.14
C TYR A 157 -4.53 4.80 -23.01
N LEU A 158 -3.35 4.35 -23.46
CA LEU A 158 -2.12 5.13 -23.48
C LEU A 158 -2.05 5.88 -24.81
N ASN A 159 -2.16 7.19 -24.78
CA ASN A 159 -1.97 8.04 -25.95
C ASN A 159 -0.63 8.79 -25.88
N LYS A 160 -0.22 9.42 -26.99
CA LYS A 160 1.08 10.12 -27.12
C LYS A 160 1.33 11.19 -26.03
N ASN A 161 0.28 11.73 -25.42
CA ASN A 161 0.39 12.79 -24.42
C ASN A 161 0.43 12.27 -22.97
N LYS A 162 0.33 10.95 -22.76
CA LYS A 162 0.36 10.34 -21.43
C LYS A 162 1.66 9.60 -21.21
N LYS A 163 2.29 9.83 -20.06
CA LYS A 163 3.56 9.21 -19.72
C LYS A 163 3.32 8.05 -18.76
N LEU A 164 3.74 6.86 -19.16
CA LEU A 164 3.90 5.72 -18.28
C LEU A 164 5.38 5.59 -17.90
N ARG A 165 5.68 5.49 -16.60
CA ARG A 165 7.05 5.36 -16.08
C ARG A 165 7.11 4.29 -15.01
N VAL A 166 8.22 3.58 -14.95
CA VAL A 166 8.57 2.74 -13.81
C VAL A 166 9.25 3.62 -12.78
N ILE A 167 8.69 3.64 -11.56
CA ILE A 167 9.35 4.24 -10.40
C ILE A 167 9.27 3.21 -9.29
N PHE A 168 10.39 2.59 -8.97
CA PHE A 168 10.50 1.64 -7.87
C PHE A 168 10.23 2.33 -6.54
N ARG A 169 9.74 1.55 -5.58
CA ARG A 169 9.57 2.08 -4.23
C ARG A 169 10.90 2.22 -3.53
N GLY A 170 11.12 3.38 -2.95
CA GLY A 170 12.21 3.58 -2.00
C GLY A 170 11.83 3.13 -0.60
N ILE A 171 12.84 2.91 0.21
CA ILE A 171 12.76 2.73 1.67
C ILE A 171 13.78 3.65 2.33
N ASN A 172 13.54 4.00 3.59
CA ASN A 172 14.55 4.68 4.39
C ASN A 172 15.60 3.66 4.84
N ILE A 173 16.74 3.62 4.14
CA ILE A 173 17.83 2.66 4.40
C ILE A 173 18.49 2.86 5.76
N ASP A 174 18.53 4.09 6.28
CA ASP A 174 19.08 4.38 7.60
C ASP A 174 18.18 3.84 8.71
N TYR A 175 16.86 4.01 8.55
CA TYR A 175 15.87 3.47 9.49
C TYR A 175 15.88 1.93 9.52
N TYR A 176 16.01 1.28 8.35
CA TYR A 176 16.02 -0.18 8.24
C TYR A 176 17.42 -0.79 8.29
N ASN A 177 18.42 -0.04 8.71
CA ASN A 177 19.77 -0.55 8.87
C ASN A 177 19.90 -1.33 10.18
N GLN A 178 20.41 -2.56 10.10
CA GLN A 178 20.62 -3.42 11.27
C GLN A 178 21.47 -2.73 12.36
N LYS A 179 22.47 -1.94 11.96
CA LYS A 179 23.35 -1.19 12.90
C LYS A 179 22.59 -0.16 13.73
N ASN A 180 21.44 0.31 13.25
CA ASN A 180 20.61 1.32 13.92
C ASN A 180 19.51 0.70 14.80
N ILE A 181 19.42 -0.64 14.85
CA ILE A 181 18.44 -1.35 15.68
C ILE A 181 19.08 -1.63 17.03
N SER A 182 18.58 -0.97 18.08
CA SER A 182 19.10 -1.20 19.43
C SER A 182 18.84 -2.63 19.92
N ILE A 183 19.79 -3.18 20.65
CA ILE A 183 19.68 -4.51 21.29
C ILE A 183 18.42 -4.59 22.17
N LEU A 184 18.11 -3.51 22.91
CA LEU A 184 16.91 -3.44 23.74
C LEU A 184 15.61 -3.64 22.95
N LYS A 185 15.52 -3.11 21.72
CA LYS A 185 14.35 -3.33 20.84
C LYS A 185 14.26 -4.77 20.37
N GLN A 186 15.41 -5.39 20.06
CA GLN A 186 15.45 -6.80 19.65
C GLN A 186 15.01 -7.71 20.80
N GLU A 187 15.57 -7.53 21.99
CA GLU A 187 15.21 -8.31 23.18
C GLU A 187 13.73 -8.12 23.58
N LYS A 188 13.21 -6.88 23.46
CA LYS A 188 11.79 -6.64 23.69
C LYS A 188 10.89 -7.46 22.75
N ILE A 189 11.21 -7.49 21.46
CA ILE A 189 10.44 -8.27 20.47
C ILE A 189 10.59 -9.76 20.72
N LYS A 190 11.78 -10.25 21.02
CA LYS A 190 12.01 -11.65 21.35
C LYS A 190 11.16 -12.09 22.54
N LYS A 191 11.12 -11.27 23.58
CA LYS A 191 10.28 -11.52 24.77
C LYS A 191 8.79 -11.46 24.46
N GLU A 192 8.34 -10.43 23.70
CA GLU A 192 6.94 -10.26 23.32
C GLU A 192 6.42 -11.42 22.46
N TRP A 193 7.25 -11.94 21.58
CA TRP A 193 6.91 -13.05 20.69
C TRP A 193 7.30 -14.43 21.25
N ASN A 194 7.80 -14.48 22.48
CA ASN A 194 8.26 -15.70 23.16
C ASN A 194 9.25 -16.51 22.31
N LEU A 195 10.27 -15.81 21.74
CA LEU A 195 11.27 -16.44 20.90
C LEU A 195 12.40 -17.03 21.73
N SER A 196 12.75 -18.27 21.39
CA SER A 196 13.93 -18.93 21.93
C SER A 196 15.19 -18.46 21.22
N ASN A 197 16.29 -18.24 21.95
CA ASN A 197 17.57 -17.82 21.39
C ASN A 197 18.36 -18.97 20.76
N ASP A 198 18.06 -20.20 21.14
CA ASP A 198 18.71 -21.43 20.65
C ASP A 198 18.04 -21.99 19.39
N LYS A 199 16.95 -21.38 18.93
CA LYS A 199 16.22 -21.81 17.73
C LYS A 199 16.43 -20.87 16.54
N PHE A 200 16.58 -21.47 15.37
CA PHE A 200 16.55 -20.69 14.14
C PHE A 200 15.13 -20.14 13.87
N THR A 201 15.02 -18.82 13.71
CA THR A 201 13.72 -18.16 13.52
C THR A 201 13.41 -17.99 12.04
N ILE A 202 12.31 -18.58 11.57
CA ILE A 202 11.79 -18.43 10.22
C ILE A 202 10.60 -17.47 10.28
N LEU A 203 10.70 -16.30 9.63
CA LEU A 203 9.67 -15.26 9.65
C LEU A 203 9.01 -15.11 8.30
N MET A 204 7.67 -15.22 8.24
CA MET A 204 6.87 -14.88 7.07
C MET A 204 5.99 -13.65 7.34
N PRO A 205 6.43 -12.43 6.99
CA PRO A 205 5.65 -11.23 7.17
C PRO A 205 4.65 -11.04 6.01
N GLY A 206 3.40 -10.73 6.34
CA GLY A 206 2.40 -10.42 5.33
C GLY A 206 0.97 -10.56 5.84
N ARG A 207 0.05 -9.82 5.20
CA ARG A 207 -1.39 -9.96 5.51
C ARG A 207 -1.82 -11.41 5.32
N LEU A 208 -2.63 -11.93 6.23
CA LEU A 208 -3.19 -13.28 6.12
C LEU A 208 -4.22 -13.31 4.99
N THR A 209 -3.76 -13.71 3.82
CA THR A 209 -4.56 -13.77 2.59
C THR A 209 -4.06 -14.91 1.71
N HIS A 210 -4.99 -15.58 1.04
CA HIS A 210 -4.70 -16.77 0.25
C HIS A 210 -3.53 -16.59 -0.74
N TRP A 211 -3.42 -15.44 -1.40
CA TRP A 211 -2.35 -15.18 -2.39
C TRP A 211 -0.98 -14.84 -1.79
N LYS A 212 -0.87 -14.71 -0.46
CA LYS A 212 0.42 -14.50 0.21
C LYS A 212 1.16 -15.79 0.52
N GLY A 213 0.49 -16.93 0.38
CA GLY A 213 1.13 -18.24 0.43
C GLY A 213 1.35 -18.81 1.83
N GLN A 214 0.68 -18.28 2.88
CA GLN A 214 0.84 -18.81 4.24
C GLN A 214 0.53 -20.31 4.34
N GLN A 215 -0.45 -20.80 3.57
CA GLN A 215 -0.75 -22.23 3.54
C GLN A 215 0.47 -23.02 3.05
N LYS A 216 1.07 -22.60 1.91
CA LYS A 216 2.27 -23.25 1.38
C LYS A 216 3.46 -23.18 2.33
N PHE A 217 3.58 -22.07 3.05
CA PHE A 217 4.62 -21.91 4.06
C PHE A 217 4.47 -22.94 5.17
N ILE A 218 3.26 -23.15 5.71
CA ILE A 218 2.98 -24.16 6.73
C ILE A 218 3.27 -25.59 6.17
N GLU A 219 2.82 -25.87 4.96
CA GLU A 219 3.10 -27.13 4.28
C GLU A 219 4.62 -27.38 4.12
N SER A 220 5.38 -26.35 3.75
CA SER A 220 6.84 -26.43 3.63
C SER A 220 7.54 -26.67 4.97
N LEU A 221 7.02 -26.09 6.06
CA LEU A 221 7.55 -26.35 7.41
C LEU A 221 7.35 -27.80 7.82
N ASN A 222 6.21 -28.40 7.43
CA ASN A 222 5.97 -29.83 7.68
C ASN A 222 7.01 -30.71 6.94
N ILE A 223 7.23 -30.44 5.65
CA ILE A 223 8.25 -31.15 4.86
C ILE A 223 9.64 -30.97 5.49
N LEU A 224 9.96 -29.75 5.94
CA LEU A 224 11.24 -29.47 6.58
C LEU A 224 11.47 -30.32 7.84
N ILE A 225 10.41 -30.62 8.60
CA ILE A 225 10.50 -31.49 9.79
C ILE A 225 10.64 -32.96 9.39
N GLU A 226 9.87 -33.41 8.42
CA GLU A 226 9.88 -34.80 7.94
C GLU A 226 11.24 -35.17 7.33
N ASP A 227 11.80 -34.29 6.47
CA ASP A 227 13.03 -34.56 5.73
C ASP A 227 14.31 -34.22 6.54
N TYR A 228 14.21 -33.30 7.50
CA TYR A 228 15.38 -32.75 8.21
C TYR A 228 15.16 -32.69 9.73
N ASN A 229 14.90 -33.82 10.34
CA ASN A 229 14.56 -33.96 11.78
C ASN A 229 15.51 -33.28 12.79
N LYS A 230 16.66 -32.79 12.35
CA LYS A 230 17.70 -32.18 13.22
C LYS A 230 17.68 -30.66 13.30
N ILE A 231 16.80 -29.99 12.54
CA ILE A 231 16.77 -28.52 12.54
C ILE A 231 15.93 -28.02 13.72
N ASN A 232 16.59 -27.38 14.66
CA ASN A 232 15.93 -26.71 15.77
C ASN A 232 15.46 -25.32 15.32
N PHE A 233 14.16 -25.15 14.96
CA PHE A 233 13.62 -23.90 14.49
C PHE A 233 12.33 -23.49 15.20
N GLN A 234 11.98 -22.23 15.05
CA GLN A 234 10.68 -21.68 15.37
C GLN A 234 10.18 -20.85 14.19
N ALA A 235 8.87 -20.84 13.94
CA ALA A 235 8.29 -20.17 12.80
C ALA A 235 7.24 -19.12 13.20
N ILE A 236 7.22 -17.97 12.54
CA ILE A 236 6.32 -16.87 12.84
C ILE A 236 5.58 -16.45 11.56
N LEU A 237 4.25 -16.45 11.62
CA LEU A 237 3.39 -15.80 10.64
C LEU A 237 2.99 -14.42 11.17
N LEU A 238 3.62 -13.37 10.64
CA LEU A 238 3.40 -12.00 11.09
C LEU A 238 2.46 -11.25 10.16
N GLY A 239 1.28 -10.87 10.63
CA GLY A 239 0.37 -10.02 9.86
C GLY A 239 -1.07 -10.04 10.33
N SER A 240 -1.84 -9.06 9.88
CA SER A 240 -3.27 -8.96 10.17
C SER A 240 -4.10 -9.78 9.18
N ASP A 241 -5.15 -10.42 9.66
CA ASP A 241 -6.16 -11.10 8.84
C ASP A 241 -7.15 -10.13 8.19
N GLN A 242 -7.19 -8.88 8.63
CA GLN A 242 -8.13 -7.86 8.16
C GLN A 242 -9.59 -8.36 8.17
N GLY A 243 -9.96 -9.12 9.20
CA GLY A 243 -11.30 -9.70 9.38
C GLY A 243 -11.56 -10.99 8.59
N ARG A 244 -10.56 -11.60 7.96
CA ARG A 244 -10.68 -12.87 7.21
C ARG A 244 -10.60 -14.09 8.14
N LYS A 245 -11.44 -14.13 9.14
CA LYS A 245 -11.44 -15.17 10.20
C LYS A 245 -11.49 -16.61 9.65
N VAL A 246 -12.19 -16.83 8.54
CA VAL A 246 -12.28 -18.16 7.91
C VAL A 246 -10.90 -18.64 7.44
N TYR A 247 -10.12 -17.76 6.79
CA TYR A 247 -8.78 -18.11 6.34
C TYR A 247 -7.83 -18.33 7.52
N THR A 248 -7.90 -17.51 8.54
CA THR A 248 -7.12 -17.67 9.78
C THR A 248 -7.42 -19.02 10.46
N LYS A 249 -8.70 -19.39 10.61
CA LYS A 249 -9.07 -20.71 11.13
C LYS A 249 -8.49 -21.86 10.29
N LYS A 250 -8.55 -21.74 8.96
CA LYS A 250 -7.94 -22.75 8.06
C LYS A 250 -6.43 -22.89 8.31
N LEU A 251 -5.70 -21.79 8.50
CA LEU A 251 -4.27 -21.84 8.78
C LEU A 251 -3.98 -22.50 10.13
N LEU A 252 -4.76 -22.18 11.18
CA LEU A 252 -4.64 -22.82 12.50
C LEU A 252 -4.90 -24.33 12.42
N SER A 253 -5.96 -24.76 11.73
CA SER A 253 -6.22 -26.20 11.52
C SER A 253 -5.09 -26.93 10.79
N LEU A 254 -4.38 -26.26 9.87
CA LEU A 254 -3.20 -26.85 9.22
C LEU A 254 -2.04 -26.97 10.22
N VAL A 255 -1.79 -25.96 11.04
CA VAL A 255 -0.75 -26.00 12.08
C VAL A 255 -1.00 -27.16 13.07
N GLU A 256 -2.26 -27.33 13.51
CA GLU A 256 -2.67 -28.45 14.36
C GLU A 256 -2.49 -29.81 13.65
N ARG A 257 -2.98 -29.92 12.42
CA ARG A 257 -2.89 -31.15 11.60
C ARG A 257 -1.45 -31.64 11.44
N TYR A 258 -0.50 -30.74 11.27
CA TYR A 258 0.91 -31.04 11.13
C TYR A 258 1.69 -31.02 12.46
N SER A 259 1.00 -30.93 13.59
CA SER A 259 1.59 -30.92 14.94
C SER A 259 2.68 -29.85 15.13
N LEU A 260 2.50 -28.69 14.48
CA LEU A 260 3.47 -27.59 14.47
C LEU A 260 3.31 -26.64 15.67
N THR A 261 2.35 -26.84 16.53
CA THR A 261 2.02 -25.96 17.68
C THR A 261 3.12 -25.83 18.73
N LYS A 262 4.08 -26.75 18.74
CA LYS A 262 5.22 -26.79 19.68
C LYS A 262 6.55 -26.35 19.03
N LYS A 263 6.51 -25.83 17.81
CA LYS A 263 7.72 -25.47 17.04
C LYS A 263 7.93 -23.98 16.90
#